data_d63afde69c0a372a8ef197cf93c3b1b5
#
_entry.id   d63afde69c0a372a8ef197cf93c3b1b5
#
_cell.length_a   1.000
_cell.length_b   1.000
_cell.length_c   1.000
_cell.angle_alpha   90.00
_cell.angle_beta   90.00
_cell.angle_gamma   90.00
#
_symmetry.space_group_name_H-M   'P 1'
#
loop_
_entity.id
_entity.type
_entity.pdbx_description
1 polymer ?
#
loop_
_entity_poly.entity_id
_entity_poly.type
_entity_poly.pdbx_seq_one_letter_code
_entity_poly.pdbx_strand_id
1 'polypeptide(L)'
;IEIRDLLKKLNEEQGISIIISSHLLSEIEKLVTHVGIISKGKMVFQGTLNELTGKQQQSSKLILETDDPGRSLEICRQLQLNVISGNGKIMLPVPSREKIAALNRELVNSNINVFEMSVIKKDLETIFMELINQ
;
A
#
# COMPACT_ATOMS: atom_id res chain seq x y z
N ILE A 1 0.25 26.95 -17.93
CA ILE A 1 1.29 26.03 -17.41
C ILE A 1 1.09 25.96 -15.89
N GLU A 2 0.83 24.78 -15.41
CA GLU A 2 0.74 24.58 -13.96
C GLU A 2 2.13 24.76 -13.32
N ILE A 3 2.16 25.32 -12.10
CA ILE A 3 3.41 25.51 -11.33
C ILE A 3 4.21 24.20 -11.24
N ARG A 4 3.51 23.07 -11.13
CA ARG A 4 4.12 21.74 -11.08
C ARG A 4 4.99 21.45 -12.31
N ASP A 5 4.46 21.72 -13.49
CA ASP A 5 5.17 21.48 -14.76
C ASP A 5 6.38 22.42 -14.90
N LEU A 6 6.25 23.64 -14.44
CA LEU A 6 7.35 24.60 -14.40
C LEU A 6 8.48 24.10 -13.48
N LEU A 7 8.16 23.63 -12.27
CA LEU A 7 9.16 23.13 -11.32
C LEU A 7 9.88 21.89 -11.86
N LYS A 8 9.16 20.96 -12.48
CA LYS A 8 9.75 19.78 -13.12
C LYS A 8 10.71 20.21 -14.22
N LYS A 9 10.30 21.13 -15.08
CA LYS A 9 11.11 21.64 -16.18
C LYS A 9 12.38 22.31 -15.68
N LEU A 10 12.32 23.12 -14.65
CA LEU A 10 13.49 23.75 -14.03
C LEU A 10 14.48 22.72 -13.47
N ASN A 11 13.97 21.67 -12.86
CA ASN A 11 14.83 20.60 -12.34
C ASN A 11 15.46 19.78 -13.48
N GLU A 12 14.65 19.29 -14.42
CA GLU A 12 15.08 18.36 -15.47
C GLU A 12 15.98 19.05 -16.54
N GLU A 13 15.62 20.26 -16.96
CA GLU A 13 16.31 20.96 -18.05
C GLU A 13 17.47 21.84 -17.56
N GLN A 14 17.36 22.42 -16.37
CA GLN A 14 18.35 23.35 -15.84
C GLN A 14 19.16 22.80 -14.66
N GLY A 15 18.86 21.59 -14.20
CA GLY A 15 19.57 20.95 -13.09
C GLY A 15 19.38 21.67 -11.74
N ILE A 16 18.30 22.43 -11.59
CA ILE A 16 18.03 23.16 -10.35
C ILE A 16 17.46 22.19 -9.30
N SER A 17 18.07 22.15 -8.13
CA SER A 17 17.54 21.42 -6.99
C SER A 17 16.46 22.25 -6.32
N ILE A 18 15.28 21.65 -6.10
CA ILE A 18 14.11 22.32 -5.54
C ILE A 18 13.70 21.61 -4.26
N ILE A 19 13.55 22.37 -3.18
CA ILE A 19 13.02 21.88 -1.91
C ILE A 19 11.65 22.49 -1.68
N ILE A 20 10.67 21.64 -1.43
CA ILE A 20 9.28 22.03 -1.16
C ILE A 20 8.91 21.54 0.23
N SER A 21 8.32 22.42 1.03
CA SER A 21 7.72 22.06 2.31
C SER A 21 6.20 22.07 2.19
N SER A 22 5.56 21.01 2.63
CA SER A 22 4.11 20.87 2.65
C SER A 22 3.69 19.98 3.82
N HIS A 23 2.49 20.16 4.31
CA HIS A 23 1.84 19.25 5.26
C HIS A 23 0.89 18.27 4.55
N LEU A 24 0.73 18.39 3.24
CA LEU A 24 -0.13 17.54 2.40
C LEU A 24 0.72 16.74 1.43
N LEU A 25 0.94 15.47 1.75
CA LEU A 25 1.77 14.57 0.94
C LEU A 25 1.16 14.35 -0.45
N SER A 26 -0.17 14.27 -0.55
CA SER A 26 -0.90 14.09 -1.81
C SER A 26 -0.65 15.20 -2.84
N GLU A 27 -0.32 16.40 -2.40
CA GLU A 27 -0.02 17.51 -3.29
C GLU A 27 1.37 17.42 -3.92
N ILE A 28 2.32 16.87 -3.17
CA ILE A 28 3.72 16.86 -3.57
C ILE A 28 4.19 15.51 -4.13
N GLU A 29 3.49 14.42 -3.87
CA GLU A 29 3.90 13.08 -4.28
C GLU A 29 4.14 12.93 -5.80
N LYS A 30 3.41 13.68 -6.60
CA LYS A 30 3.56 13.66 -8.07
C LYS A 30 4.70 14.54 -8.58
N LEU A 31 5.33 15.28 -7.70
CA LEU A 31 6.32 16.28 -8.04
C LEU A 31 7.72 15.92 -7.56
N VAL A 32 7.82 15.26 -6.41
CA VAL A 32 9.08 15.01 -5.72
C VAL A 32 9.68 13.66 -6.06
N THR A 33 11.00 13.56 -5.99
CA THR A 33 11.76 12.32 -6.12
C THR A 33 12.21 11.79 -4.76
N HIS A 34 12.47 12.67 -3.83
CA HIS A 34 12.93 12.38 -2.47
C HIS A 34 12.03 13.04 -1.45
N VAL A 35 11.88 12.42 -0.30
CA VAL A 35 11.03 12.89 0.80
C VAL A 35 11.80 12.84 2.10
N GLY A 36 11.71 13.92 2.87
CA GLY A 36 12.09 13.96 4.28
C GLY A 36 10.86 14.25 5.13
N ILE A 37 10.59 13.43 6.12
CA ILE A 37 9.46 13.62 7.05
C ILE A 37 10.02 14.03 8.40
N ILE A 38 9.60 15.20 8.89
CA ILE A 38 10.04 15.76 10.16
C ILE A 38 8.85 15.78 11.13
N SER A 39 9.07 15.29 12.33
CA SER A 39 8.11 15.36 13.43
C SER A 39 8.81 15.72 14.72
N LYS A 40 8.28 16.69 15.46
CA LYS A 40 8.81 17.12 16.74
C LYS A 40 10.33 17.42 16.70
N GLY A 41 10.77 18.08 15.63
CA GLY A 41 12.17 18.45 15.43
C GLY A 41 13.11 17.30 15.04
N LYS A 42 12.58 16.13 14.72
CA LYS A 42 13.38 14.96 14.32
C LYS A 42 12.98 14.50 12.91
N MET A 43 13.98 14.04 12.16
CA MET A 43 13.76 13.36 10.90
C MET A 43 13.27 11.94 11.18
N VAL A 44 11.98 11.65 10.88
CA VAL A 44 11.39 10.32 11.10
C VAL A 44 11.48 9.43 9.87
N PHE A 45 11.66 10.02 8.70
CA PHE A 45 11.90 9.31 7.44
C PHE A 45 12.74 10.19 6.52
N GLN A 46 13.66 9.59 5.80
CA GLN A 46 14.39 10.23 4.70
C GLN A 46 14.71 9.17 3.65
N GLY A 47 14.32 9.44 2.41
CA GLY A 47 14.56 8.51 1.32
C GLY A 47 13.87 8.94 0.04
N THR A 48 13.87 8.04 -0.94
CA THR A 48 13.15 8.26 -2.19
C THR A 48 11.65 8.09 -2.00
N LEU A 49 10.88 8.69 -2.91
CA LEU A 49 9.43 8.45 -2.95
C LEU A 49 9.11 6.97 -3.15
N ASN A 50 9.92 6.25 -3.94
CA ASN A 50 9.76 4.82 -4.17
C ASN A 50 9.93 3.99 -2.89
N GLU A 51 10.87 4.36 -2.02
CA GLU A 51 11.04 3.70 -0.71
C GLU A 51 9.82 3.93 0.19
N LEU A 52 9.28 5.14 0.19
CA LEU A 52 8.05 5.43 0.94
C LEU A 52 6.84 4.67 0.37
N THR A 53 6.71 4.61 -0.95
CA THR A 53 5.68 3.83 -1.65
C THR A 53 5.83 2.33 -1.39
N GLY A 54 7.05 1.83 -1.27
CA GLY A 54 7.33 0.45 -0.88
C GLY A 54 6.73 0.09 0.49
N LYS A 55 6.79 0.99 1.45
CA LYS A 55 6.11 0.83 2.75
C LYS A 55 4.58 0.71 2.59
N GLN A 56 4.00 1.48 1.67
CA GLN A 56 2.58 1.38 1.34
C GLN A 56 2.22 -0.01 0.80
N GLN A 57 3.01 -0.56 -0.10
CA GLN A 57 2.79 -1.90 -0.65
C GLN A 57 2.90 -2.98 0.43
N GLN A 58 3.90 -2.90 1.30
CA GLN A 58 4.07 -3.84 2.41
C GLN A 58 2.90 -3.84 3.40
N SER A 59 2.22 -2.71 3.54
CA SER A 59 1.07 -2.57 4.43
C SER A 59 -0.26 -2.97 3.78
N SER A 60 -0.28 -3.24 2.48
CA SER A 60 -1.49 -3.66 1.77
C SER A 60 -1.95 -5.03 2.21
N LYS A 61 -3.27 -5.22 2.28
CA LYS A 61 -3.90 -6.48 2.69
C LYS A 61 -4.94 -6.90 1.67
N LEU A 62 -5.02 -8.21 1.43
CA LEU A 62 -6.13 -8.84 0.75
C LEU A 62 -7.20 -9.18 1.79
N ILE A 63 -8.42 -8.73 1.53
CA ILE A 63 -9.60 -9.05 2.35
C ILE A 63 -10.41 -10.09 1.62
N LEU A 64 -10.75 -11.16 2.35
CA LEU A 64 -11.58 -12.26 1.84
C LEU A 64 -12.74 -12.47 2.79
N GLU A 65 -13.95 -12.41 2.26
CA GLU A 65 -15.18 -12.76 2.95
C GLU A 65 -15.91 -13.84 2.17
N THR A 66 -16.24 -14.93 2.83
CA THR A 66 -16.91 -16.09 2.24
C THR A 66 -18.00 -16.62 3.16
N ASP A 67 -18.84 -17.51 2.63
CA ASP A 67 -19.86 -18.20 3.41
C ASP A 67 -19.30 -19.37 4.27
N ASP A 68 -18.05 -19.78 4.05
CA ASP A 68 -17.38 -20.82 4.82
C ASP A 68 -15.93 -20.41 5.17
N PRO A 69 -15.75 -19.59 6.22
CA PRO A 69 -14.42 -19.14 6.62
C PRO A 69 -13.47 -20.27 7.00
N GLY A 70 -13.97 -21.32 7.62
CA GLY A 70 -13.13 -22.47 8.04
C GLY A 70 -12.49 -23.19 6.87
N ARG A 71 -13.27 -23.54 5.85
CA ARG A 71 -12.74 -24.16 4.62
C ARG A 71 -11.87 -23.19 3.82
N SER A 72 -12.23 -21.93 3.82
CA SER A 72 -11.44 -20.89 3.15
C SER A 72 -10.04 -20.75 3.78
N LEU A 73 -9.94 -20.82 5.09
CA LEU A 73 -8.65 -20.85 5.81
C LEU A 73 -7.81 -22.06 5.44
N GLU A 74 -8.45 -23.24 5.32
CA GLU A 74 -7.77 -24.46 4.91
C GLU A 74 -7.19 -24.33 3.49
N ILE A 75 -7.95 -23.78 2.56
CA ILE A 75 -7.50 -23.51 1.20
C ILE A 75 -6.32 -22.51 1.20
N CYS A 76 -6.38 -21.47 2.00
CA CYS A 76 -5.27 -20.53 2.15
C CYS A 76 -4.00 -21.23 2.63
N ARG A 77 -4.11 -22.14 3.59
CA ARG A 77 -2.96 -22.94 4.09
C ARG A 77 -2.38 -23.85 3.00
N GLN A 78 -3.23 -24.52 2.26
CA GLN A 78 -2.79 -25.39 1.14
C GLN A 78 -2.02 -24.59 0.08
N LEU A 79 -2.40 -23.36 -0.15
CA LEU A 79 -1.72 -22.44 -1.06
C LEU A 79 -0.53 -21.71 -0.42
N GLN A 80 -0.17 -22.07 0.81
CA GLN A 80 0.92 -21.45 1.57
C GLN A 80 0.79 -19.94 1.75
N LEU A 81 -0.44 -19.49 1.96
CA LEU A 81 -0.77 -18.09 2.24
C LEU A 81 -0.76 -17.82 3.74
N ASN A 82 -0.09 -16.77 4.15
CA ASN A 82 -0.04 -16.36 5.55
C ASN A 82 -1.30 -15.56 5.90
N VAL A 83 -2.18 -16.15 6.69
CA VAL A 83 -3.42 -15.49 7.10
C VAL A 83 -3.20 -14.68 8.37
N ILE A 84 -3.68 -13.44 8.35
CA ILE A 84 -3.80 -12.57 9.51
C ILE A 84 -5.30 -12.45 9.77
N SER A 85 -5.83 -13.13 10.78
CA SER A 85 -7.26 -13.06 11.08
C SER A 85 -7.64 -11.76 11.77
N GLY A 86 -8.82 -11.23 11.46
CA GLY A 86 -9.39 -10.07 12.14
C GLY A 86 -10.87 -9.86 11.81
N ASN A 87 -11.68 -9.57 12.81
CA ASN A 87 -13.08 -9.11 12.72
C ASN A 87 -14.01 -9.94 11.80
N GLY A 88 -13.89 -11.27 11.82
CA GLY A 88 -14.76 -12.16 11.05
C GLY A 88 -14.43 -12.24 9.55
N LYS A 89 -13.47 -11.48 9.08
CA LYS A 89 -12.94 -11.56 7.71
C LYS A 89 -11.54 -12.16 7.70
N ILE A 90 -11.20 -12.84 6.60
CA ILE A 90 -9.87 -13.34 6.38
C ILE A 90 -9.04 -12.21 5.79
N MET A 91 -7.92 -11.91 6.43
CA MET A 91 -6.97 -10.91 5.96
C MET A 91 -5.61 -11.56 5.75
N LEU A 92 -4.95 -11.22 4.68
CA LEU A 92 -3.61 -11.71 4.38
C LEU A 92 -2.78 -10.63 3.66
N PRO A 93 -1.44 -10.65 3.79
CA PRO A 93 -0.59 -9.84 2.94
C PRO A 93 -0.92 -10.12 1.47
N VAL A 94 -0.91 -9.10 0.62
CA VAL A 94 -1.29 -9.25 -0.79
C VAL A 94 -0.38 -10.27 -1.47
N PRO A 95 -0.93 -11.41 -1.93
CA PRO A 95 -0.14 -12.41 -2.64
C PRO A 95 0.18 -11.97 -4.07
N SER A 96 0.97 -12.77 -4.78
CA SER A 96 1.16 -12.59 -6.22
C SER A 96 -0.17 -12.75 -6.97
N ARG A 97 -0.24 -12.20 -8.17
CA ARG A 97 -1.44 -12.30 -9.02
C ARG A 97 -1.81 -13.76 -9.30
N GLU A 98 -0.82 -14.60 -9.50
CA GLU A 98 -0.98 -16.03 -9.74
C GLU A 98 -1.60 -16.74 -8.53
N LYS A 99 -1.15 -16.40 -7.33
CA LYS A 99 -1.72 -16.95 -6.09
C LYS A 99 -3.12 -16.45 -5.82
N ILE A 100 -3.43 -15.19 -6.12
CA ILE A 100 -4.80 -14.65 -6.01
C ILE A 100 -5.72 -15.42 -6.97
N ALA A 101 -5.31 -15.64 -8.20
CA ALA A 101 -6.09 -16.40 -9.18
C ALA A 101 -6.29 -17.86 -8.74
N ALA A 102 -5.26 -18.50 -8.20
CA ALA A 102 -5.35 -19.85 -7.67
C ALA A 102 -6.31 -19.93 -6.47
N LEU A 103 -6.23 -18.97 -5.55
CA LEU A 103 -7.13 -18.87 -4.40
C LEU A 103 -8.59 -18.75 -4.86
N ASN A 104 -8.87 -17.87 -5.78
CA ASN A 104 -10.22 -17.69 -6.32
C ASN A 104 -10.75 -18.97 -6.97
N ARG A 105 -9.92 -19.63 -7.77
CA ARG A 105 -10.28 -20.88 -8.45
C ARG A 105 -10.59 -22.01 -7.46
N GLU A 106 -9.76 -22.19 -6.44
CA GLU A 106 -9.95 -23.21 -5.42
C GLU A 106 -11.20 -22.97 -4.59
N LEU A 107 -11.49 -21.73 -4.23
CA LEU A 107 -12.72 -21.36 -3.51
C LEU A 107 -13.95 -21.72 -4.34
N VAL A 108 -13.98 -21.35 -5.62
CA VAL A 108 -15.11 -21.64 -6.53
C VAL A 108 -15.25 -23.15 -6.74
N ASN A 109 -14.15 -23.87 -6.97
CA ASN A 109 -14.15 -25.32 -7.17
C ASN A 109 -14.59 -26.10 -5.91
N SER A 110 -14.44 -25.51 -4.76
CA SER A 110 -14.88 -26.06 -3.47
C SER A 110 -16.31 -25.68 -3.11
N ASN A 111 -17.07 -25.06 -4.02
CA ASN A 111 -18.43 -24.54 -3.81
C ASN A 111 -18.54 -23.55 -2.66
N ILE A 112 -17.50 -22.75 -2.45
CA ILE A 112 -17.50 -21.68 -1.48
C ILE A 112 -17.92 -20.38 -2.18
N ASN A 113 -18.93 -19.72 -1.65
CA ASN A 113 -19.37 -18.43 -2.15
C ASN A 113 -18.46 -17.32 -1.63
N VAL A 114 -17.89 -16.55 -2.53
CA VAL A 114 -17.05 -15.39 -2.21
C VAL A 114 -17.91 -14.14 -2.26
N PHE A 115 -18.02 -13.46 -1.13
CA PHE A 115 -18.78 -12.21 -1.02
C PHE A 115 -17.90 -10.99 -1.25
N GLU A 116 -16.63 -11.08 -0.86
CA GLU A 116 -15.66 -10.03 -1.06
C GLU A 116 -14.27 -10.63 -1.26
N MET A 117 -13.57 -10.16 -2.27
CA MET A 117 -12.13 -10.37 -2.45
C MET A 117 -11.55 -9.06 -2.95
N SER A 118 -10.95 -8.29 -2.05
CA SER A 118 -10.48 -6.94 -2.34
C SER A 118 -9.11 -6.68 -1.74
N VAL A 119 -8.39 -5.75 -2.35
CA VAL A 119 -7.10 -5.29 -1.83
C VAL A 119 -7.29 -3.93 -1.19
N ILE A 120 -6.98 -3.84 0.11
CA ILE A 120 -6.95 -2.57 0.84
C ILE A 120 -5.51 -2.09 0.88
N LYS A 121 -5.29 -0.89 0.35
CA LYS A 121 -4.01 -0.17 0.42
C LYS A 121 -4.15 0.97 1.40
N LYS A 122 -3.20 1.11 2.30
CA LYS A 122 -3.06 2.36 3.04
C LYS A 122 -2.57 3.43 2.06
N ASP A 123 -3.17 4.61 2.11
CA ASP A 123 -2.65 5.74 1.35
C ASP A 123 -1.33 6.26 1.97
N LEU A 124 -0.60 7.06 1.23
CA LEU A 124 0.67 7.62 1.70
C LEU A 124 0.48 8.55 2.90
N GLU A 125 -0.65 9.24 3.00
CA GLU A 125 -0.97 10.08 4.15
C GLU A 125 -1.12 9.28 5.44
N THR A 126 -1.78 8.11 5.38
CA THR A 126 -1.88 7.20 6.52
C THR A 126 -0.50 6.69 6.94
N ILE A 127 0.36 6.32 6.01
CA ILE A 127 1.74 5.92 6.27
C ILE A 127 2.52 7.07 6.94
N PHE A 128 2.35 8.28 6.42
CA PHE A 128 2.95 9.48 6.99
C PHE A 128 2.51 9.68 8.45
N MET A 129 1.20 9.58 8.73
CA MET A 129 0.67 9.72 10.08
C MET A 129 1.19 8.65 11.04
N GLU A 130 1.33 7.41 10.58
CA GLU A 130 1.91 6.33 11.37
C GLU A 130 3.39 6.61 11.72
N LEU A 131 4.16 7.14 10.79
CA LEU A 131 5.56 7.50 11.01
C LEU A 131 5.74 8.63 12.02
N ILE A 132 4.88 9.64 12.01
CA ILE A 132 4.98 10.76 12.94
C ILE A 132 4.44 10.45 14.35
N ASN A 133 3.63 9.40 14.49
CA ASN A 133 3.06 8.98 15.77
C ASN A 133 3.88 7.88 16.49
N GLN A 134 5.02 7.51 15.93
CA GLN A 134 5.94 6.55 16.54
C GLN A 134 6.73 7.13 17.74
#